data_36d7c7b3fa7e407dfa0cfd58f59bf5ba
#
_entry.id   36d7c7b3fa7e407dfa0cfd58f59bf5ba
#
_cell.length_a   1.000
_cell.length_b   1.000
_cell.length_c   1.000
_cell.angle_alpha   90.00
_cell.angle_beta   90.00
_cell.angle_gamma   90.00
#
_symmetry.space_group_name_H-M   'P 1'
#
loop_
_entity.id
_entity.type
_entity.pdbx_description
1 polymer ?
#
loop_
_entity_poly.entity_id
_entity_poly.type
_entity_poly.pdbx_seq_one_letter_code
_entity_poly.pdbx_strand_id
1 'polypeptide(L)'
;VRKLSAQPEHKLFLFGAGEKEASQLREWCRKYPNVVSLADKRHGFLVELALISHLDCMVSMDSANMHLASLVGTPVVSIWGATHPYCGFLGWKQPYENIVQAELDCRPCSVFGDKPCYRKDYACMSAISPDTIIARIRSVSGQKQNKADDKPLGTK
;
A
#
# COMPACT_ATOMS: atom_id res chain seq x y z
N VAL A 1 -0.90 6.83 8.31
CA VAL A 1 -1.42 8.13 7.90
C VAL A 1 -0.72 9.25 8.66
N ARG A 2 -0.85 9.37 10.00
CA ARG A 2 -0.36 10.50 10.82
C ARG A 2 1.08 10.96 10.50
N LYS A 3 2.05 10.04 10.43
CA LYS A 3 3.46 10.39 10.19
C LYS A 3 3.73 10.87 8.75
N LEU A 4 3.01 10.35 7.75
CA LEU A 4 3.14 10.78 6.37
C LEU A 4 2.43 12.11 6.11
N SER A 5 1.25 12.31 6.72
CA SER A 5 0.51 13.57 6.58
C SER A 5 1.16 14.78 7.29
N ALA A 6 2.13 14.53 8.18
CA ALA A 6 2.92 15.58 8.78
C ALA A 6 3.94 16.23 7.81
N GLN A 7 4.15 15.64 6.64
CA GLN A 7 5.02 16.16 5.59
C GLN A 7 4.13 16.80 4.51
N PRO A 8 4.12 18.13 4.36
CA PRO A 8 3.17 18.86 3.51
C PRO A 8 3.31 18.53 2.02
N GLU A 9 4.48 18.08 1.58
CA GLU A 9 4.75 17.64 0.23
C GLU A 9 4.06 16.32 -0.15
N HIS A 10 3.62 15.53 0.83
CA HIS A 10 2.90 14.29 0.58
C HIS A 10 1.41 14.55 0.33
N LYS A 11 0.86 13.96 -0.71
CA LYS A 11 -0.58 13.81 -0.94
C LYS A 11 -0.97 12.36 -0.75
N LEU A 12 -1.88 12.09 0.20
CA LEU A 12 -2.28 10.72 0.54
C LEU A 12 -3.69 10.44 0.02
N PHE A 13 -3.83 9.41 -0.80
CA PHE A 13 -5.11 8.91 -1.27
C PHE A 13 -5.45 7.62 -0.53
N LEU A 14 -6.61 7.59 0.13
CA LEU A 14 -7.05 6.45 0.93
C LEU A 14 -8.15 5.70 0.19
N PHE A 15 -7.87 4.44 -0.13
CA PHE A 15 -8.82 3.51 -0.71
C PHE A 15 -9.50 2.72 0.42
N GLY A 16 -10.78 2.45 0.27
CA GLY A 16 -11.54 1.67 1.24
C GLY A 16 -12.93 1.35 0.71
N ALA A 17 -13.58 0.39 1.32
CA ALA A 17 -14.93 -0.04 0.94
C ALA A 17 -15.80 -0.30 2.19
N GLY A 18 -17.09 0.02 2.06
CA GLY A 18 -18.04 -0.15 3.15
C GLY A 18 -18.01 0.97 4.19
N GLU A 19 -19.13 1.13 4.91
CA GLU A 19 -19.35 2.29 5.79
C GLU A 19 -18.36 2.36 6.96
N LYS A 20 -17.93 1.23 7.50
CA LYS A 20 -16.98 1.20 8.63
C LYS A 20 -15.65 1.81 8.25
N GLU A 21 -15.09 1.44 7.10
CA GLU A 21 -13.83 2.01 6.61
C GLU A 21 -14.03 3.48 6.20
N ALA A 22 -15.07 3.78 5.43
CA ALA A 22 -15.38 5.14 4.99
C ALA A 22 -15.48 6.12 6.16
N SER A 23 -16.12 5.73 7.28
CA SER A 23 -16.20 6.55 8.49
C SER A 23 -14.82 6.89 9.06
N GLN A 24 -13.92 5.90 9.16
CA GLN A 24 -12.56 6.11 9.63
C GLN A 24 -11.75 7.00 8.67
N LEU A 25 -11.91 6.79 7.36
CA LEU A 25 -11.22 7.58 6.36
C LEU A 25 -11.69 9.04 6.37
N ARG A 26 -12.98 9.29 6.54
CA ARG A 26 -13.54 10.66 6.71
C ARG A 26 -12.94 11.37 7.93
N GLU A 27 -12.78 10.67 9.05
CA GLU A 27 -12.13 11.23 10.25
C GLU A 27 -10.69 11.68 9.93
N TRP A 28 -9.91 10.85 9.25
CA TRP A 28 -8.54 11.21 8.86
C TRP A 28 -8.48 12.37 7.87
N CYS A 29 -9.40 12.44 6.90
CA CYS A 29 -9.50 13.58 5.98
C CYS A 29 -9.83 14.90 6.68
N ARG A 30 -10.67 14.87 7.72
CA ARG A 30 -10.94 16.07 8.54
C ARG A 30 -9.72 16.52 9.35
N LYS A 31 -8.90 15.56 9.79
CA LYS A 31 -7.74 15.83 10.64
C LYS A 31 -6.51 16.25 9.85
N TYR A 32 -6.36 15.80 8.62
CA TYR A 32 -5.16 16.00 7.80
C TYR A 32 -5.52 16.55 6.43
N PRO A 33 -5.16 17.83 6.11
CA PRO A 33 -5.61 18.51 4.89
C PRO A 33 -5.03 17.93 3.59
N ASN A 34 -3.92 17.20 3.67
CA ASN A 34 -3.27 16.54 2.55
C ASN A 34 -3.72 15.08 2.34
N VAL A 35 -4.78 14.65 3.03
CA VAL A 35 -5.37 13.31 2.94
C VAL A 35 -6.71 13.38 2.22
N VAL A 36 -6.92 12.50 1.24
CA VAL A 36 -8.15 12.40 0.44
C VAL A 36 -8.69 10.98 0.51
N SER A 37 -9.98 10.83 0.86
CA SER A 37 -10.69 9.55 0.82
C SER A 37 -11.34 9.34 -0.56
N LEU A 38 -11.24 8.11 -1.06
CA LEU A 38 -11.93 7.65 -2.27
C LEU A 38 -13.11 6.72 -1.94
N ALA A 39 -13.37 6.46 -0.65
CA ALA A 39 -14.40 5.53 -0.21
C ALA A 39 -15.83 6.10 -0.30
N ASP A 40 -15.98 7.42 -0.30
CA ASP A 40 -17.31 8.07 -0.25
C ASP A 40 -18.00 8.18 -1.60
N LYS A 41 -17.26 8.02 -2.70
CA LYS A 41 -17.79 8.16 -4.08
C LYS A 41 -17.34 7.00 -4.93
N ARG A 42 -18.25 6.45 -5.70
CA ARG A 42 -17.92 5.46 -6.73
C ARG A 42 -17.39 6.21 -7.96
N HIS A 43 -16.08 6.31 -8.06
CA HIS A 43 -15.40 6.96 -9.20
C HIS A 43 -15.39 6.08 -10.45
N GLY A 44 -15.57 4.78 -10.28
CA GLY A 44 -15.47 3.77 -11.33
C GLY A 44 -14.04 3.23 -11.48
N PHE A 45 -13.96 1.98 -11.86
CA PHE A 45 -12.72 1.20 -11.90
C PHE A 45 -11.62 1.85 -12.76
N LEU A 46 -11.97 2.39 -13.93
CA LEU A 46 -11.00 3.03 -14.83
C LEU A 46 -10.41 4.31 -14.23
N VAL A 47 -11.23 5.10 -13.53
CA VAL A 47 -10.77 6.33 -12.86
C VAL A 47 -9.83 5.99 -11.71
N GLU A 48 -10.13 4.96 -10.94
CA GLU A 48 -9.26 4.49 -9.86
C GLU A 48 -7.93 3.97 -10.42
N LEU A 49 -7.94 3.18 -11.48
CA LEU A 49 -6.71 2.73 -12.15
C LEU A 49 -5.89 3.90 -12.69
N ALA A 50 -6.54 4.88 -13.31
CA ALA A 50 -5.86 6.09 -13.79
C ALA A 50 -5.20 6.85 -12.63
N LEU A 51 -5.90 7.04 -11.51
CA LEU A 51 -5.30 7.64 -10.33
C LEU A 51 -4.10 6.83 -9.82
N ILE A 52 -4.28 5.51 -9.68
CA ILE A 52 -3.21 4.61 -9.18
C ILE A 52 -1.96 4.70 -10.08
N SER A 53 -2.13 4.80 -11.40
CA SER A 53 -0.99 4.92 -12.33
C SER A 53 -0.13 6.17 -12.12
N HIS A 54 -0.70 7.21 -11.52
CA HIS A 54 0.00 8.47 -11.23
C HIS A 54 0.59 8.53 -9.81
N LEU A 55 0.33 7.55 -8.95
CA LEU A 55 0.92 7.51 -7.62
C LEU A 55 2.43 7.21 -7.68
N ASP A 56 3.19 7.79 -6.77
CA ASP A 56 4.60 7.47 -6.60
C ASP A 56 4.78 6.05 -6.05
N CYS A 57 3.92 5.65 -5.12
CA CYS A 57 3.80 4.26 -4.70
C CYS A 57 2.41 3.97 -4.09
N MET A 58 2.04 2.69 -4.08
CA MET A 58 0.90 2.17 -3.34
C MET A 58 1.40 1.46 -2.08
N VAL A 59 0.77 1.75 -0.93
CA VAL A 59 0.94 0.94 0.29
C VAL A 59 -0.29 0.06 0.45
N SER A 60 -0.11 -1.23 0.44
CA SER A 60 -1.24 -2.17 0.47
C SER A 60 -0.91 -3.40 1.30
N MET A 61 -1.93 -3.97 1.90
CA MET A 61 -1.85 -5.36 2.38
C MET A 61 -1.88 -6.32 1.17
N ASP A 62 -1.83 -7.62 1.43
CA ASP A 62 -2.21 -8.66 0.47
C ASP A 62 -3.71 -8.50 0.13
N SER A 63 -3.99 -7.67 -0.88
CA SER A 63 -5.35 -7.25 -1.24
C SER A 63 -5.44 -6.84 -2.72
N ALA A 64 -6.68 -6.63 -3.19
CA ALA A 64 -6.95 -6.20 -4.56
C ALA A 64 -6.15 -4.95 -4.98
N ASN A 65 -5.96 -3.98 -4.09
CA ASN A 65 -5.23 -2.75 -4.41
C ASN A 65 -3.77 -2.98 -4.81
N MET A 66 -3.10 -3.98 -4.22
CA MET A 66 -1.76 -4.39 -4.64
C MET A 66 -1.74 -4.85 -6.10
N HIS A 67 -2.74 -5.64 -6.49
CA HIS A 67 -2.85 -6.15 -7.87
C HIS A 67 -3.23 -5.05 -8.85
N LEU A 68 -4.14 -4.13 -8.49
CA LEU A 68 -4.49 -2.97 -9.31
C LEU A 68 -3.28 -2.07 -9.57
N ALA A 69 -2.49 -1.78 -8.55
CA ALA A 69 -1.26 -1.02 -8.70
C ALA A 69 -0.25 -1.75 -9.62
N SER A 70 -0.15 -3.06 -9.49
CA SER A 70 0.72 -3.88 -10.35
C SER A 70 0.29 -3.85 -11.82
N LEU A 71 -1.01 -3.85 -12.11
CA LEU A 71 -1.54 -3.78 -13.48
C LEU A 71 -1.14 -2.48 -14.20
N VAL A 72 -1.04 -1.37 -13.48
CA VAL A 72 -0.69 -0.06 -14.05
C VAL A 72 0.77 0.33 -13.82
N GLY A 73 1.59 -0.60 -13.32
CA GLY A 73 3.03 -0.41 -13.13
C GLY A 73 3.41 0.49 -11.96
N THR A 74 2.48 0.77 -11.05
CA THR A 74 2.77 1.52 -9.84
C THR A 74 3.52 0.65 -8.84
N PRO A 75 4.67 1.10 -8.31
CA PRO A 75 5.39 0.37 -7.28
C PRO A 75 4.54 0.17 -6.02
N VAL A 76 4.67 -0.99 -5.39
CA VAL A 76 3.91 -1.33 -4.18
C VAL A 76 4.84 -1.60 -3.02
N VAL A 77 4.57 -0.96 -1.88
CA VAL A 77 5.05 -1.41 -0.57
C VAL A 77 3.98 -2.33 0.00
N SER A 78 4.22 -3.64 -0.04
CA SER A 78 3.24 -4.65 0.39
C SER A 78 3.52 -5.09 1.82
N ILE A 79 2.47 -5.05 2.66
CA ILE A 79 2.53 -5.43 4.07
C ILE A 79 1.86 -6.80 4.24
N TRP A 80 2.60 -7.74 4.81
CA TRP A 80 2.16 -9.11 4.95
C TRP A 80 2.05 -9.50 6.43
N GLY A 81 0.83 -9.84 6.83
CA GLY A 81 0.51 -10.31 8.19
C GLY A 81 0.43 -11.83 8.27
N ALA A 82 -0.79 -12.37 8.35
CA ALA A 82 -1.05 -13.79 8.49
C ALA A 82 -0.74 -14.62 7.24
N THR A 83 -0.75 -14.00 6.06
CA THR A 83 -0.38 -14.59 4.76
C THR A 83 1.13 -14.48 4.52
N HIS A 84 1.62 -15.04 3.42
CA HIS A 84 3.03 -14.95 3.02
C HIS A 84 3.15 -14.84 1.50
N PRO A 85 4.13 -14.07 0.97
CA PRO A 85 4.35 -13.96 -0.48
C PRO A 85 4.55 -15.31 -1.18
N TYR A 86 5.09 -16.32 -0.48
CA TYR A 86 5.25 -17.68 -1.00
C TYR A 86 3.93 -18.40 -1.32
N CYS A 87 2.79 -17.90 -0.85
CA CYS A 87 1.47 -18.38 -1.25
C CYS A 87 1.10 -18.01 -2.70
N GLY A 88 1.95 -17.26 -3.41
CA GLY A 88 1.77 -16.92 -4.83
C GLY A 88 0.94 -15.64 -5.07
N PHE A 89 0.63 -14.87 -4.05
CA PHE A 89 -0.22 -13.66 -4.16
C PHE A 89 0.56 -12.35 -4.28
N LEU A 90 1.89 -12.39 -4.41
CA LEU A 90 2.63 -11.15 -4.66
C LEU A 90 2.18 -10.51 -5.97
N GLY A 91 2.01 -9.20 -5.97
CA GLY A 91 1.58 -8.44 -7.16
C GLY A 91 2.54 -8.63 -8.34
N TRP A 92 1.99 -8.69 -9.55
CA TRP A 92 2.74 -8.89 -10.78
C TRP A 92 3.90 -7.90 -10.94
N LYS A 93 5.11 -8.41 -11.17
CA LYS A 93 6.35 -7.62 -11.30
C LYS A 93 6.68 -6.74 -10.08
N GLN A 94 6.08 -6.97 -8.93
CA GLN A 94 6.49 -6.28 -7.70
C GLN A 94 7.73 -6.94 -7.12
N PRO A 95 8.78 -6.16 -6.82
CA PRO A 95 10.02 -6.71 -6.31
C PRO A 95 9.91 -7.13 -4.84
N TYR A 96 10.63 -8.19 -4.47
CA TYR A 96 10.63 -8.74 -3.11
C TYR A 96 11.14 -7.76 -2.06
N GLU A 97 12.06 -6.89 -2.41
CA GLU A 97 12.62 -5.85 -1.54
C GLU A 97 11.57 -4.84 -1.05
N ASN A 98 10.43 -4.74 -1.72
CA ASN A 98 9.33 -3.85 -1.32
C ASN A 98 8.34 -4.50 -0.34
N ILE A 99 8.61 -5.74 0.06
CA ILE A 99 7.81 -6.46 1.05
C ILE A 99 8.19 -5.98 2.45
N VAL A 100 7.17 -5.75 3.27
CA VAL A 100 7.30 -5.48 4.70
C VAL A 100 6.56 -6.57 5.46
N GLN A 101 7.28 -7.34 6.24
CA GLN A 101 6.73 -8.44 7.04
C GLN A 101 7.56 -8.66 8.30
N ALA A 102 6.98 -9.33 9.28
CA ALA A 102 7.71 -9.82 10.45
C ALA A 102 8.15 -11.26 10.20
N GLU A 103 9.39 -11.59 10.56
CA GLU A 103 9.90 -12.96 10.53
C GLU A 103 9.40 -13.71 11.78
N LEU A 104 8.47 -14.63 11.57
CA LEU A 104 7.82 -15.41 12.63
C LEU A 104 7.53 -16.82 12.12
N ASP A 105 7.87 -17.84 12.91
CA ASP A 105 7.64 -19.27 12.59
C ASP A 105 6.17 -19.63 12.42
N CYS A 106 5.27 -18.80 12.95
CA CYS A 106 3.82 -19.01 12.85
C CYS A 106 3.23 -18.56 11.51
N ARG A 107 4.02 -18.00 10.58
CA ARG A 107 3.55 -17.53 9.28
C ARG A 107 3.93 -18.50 8.15
N PRO A 108 3.05 -18.70 7.16
CA PRO A 108 1.66 -18.23 7.08
C PRO A 108 0.72 -19.02 8.00
N CYS A 109 -0.24 -18.34 8.65
CA CYS A 109 -1.27 -18.99 9.44
C CYS A 109 -2.30 -19.71 8.55
N SER A 110 -2.55 -19.14 7.35
CA SER A 110 -3.35 -19.72 6.29
C SER A 110 -2.97 -19.11 4.94
N VAL A 111 -3.37 -19.76 3.86
CA VAL A 111 -3.12 -19.28 2.48
C VAL A 111 -3.86 -17.95 2.22
N PHE A 112 -5.09 -17.82 2.70
CA PHE A 112 -5.97 -16.68 2.41
C PHE A 112 -6.11 -15.68 3.56
N GLY A 113 -5.42 -15.87 4.68
CA GLY A 113 -5.54 -14.98 5.85
C GLY A 113 -6.88 -15.08 6.58
N ASP A 114 -7.66 -16.11 6.35
CA ASP A 114 -9.03 -16.34 6.81
C ASP A 114 -9.13 -16.97 8.21
N LYS A 115 -8.00 -17.40 8.77
CA LYS A 115 -7.97 -18.03 10.09
C LYS A 115 -7.67 -17.01 11.18
N PRO A 116 -8.33 -17.15 12.35
CA PRO A 116 -8.00 -16.32 13.49
C PRO A 116 -6.57 -16.61 13.99
N CYS A 117 -5.92 -15.58 14.55
CA CYS A 117 -4.59 -15.73 15.13
C CYS A 117 -4.66 -16.68 16.33
N TYR A 118 -4.02 -17.87 16.24
CA TYR A 118 -3.98 -18.84 17.34
C TYR A 118 -3.17 -18.34 18.55
N ARG A 119 -2.20 -17.46 18.32
CA ARG A 119 -1.42 -16.78 19.36
C ARG A 119 -2.21 -15.66 20.05
N LYS A 120 -3.26 -15.13 19.42
CA LYS A 120 -4.11 -14.02 19.89
C LYS A 120 -3.38 -12.67 20.05
N ASP A 121 -2.09 -12.58 19.77
CA ASP A 121 -1.25 -11.37 19.93
C ASP A 121 -1.07 -10.59 18.60
N TYR A 122 -1.42 -11.19 17.47
CA TYR A 122 -1.23 -10.64 16.13
C TYR A 122 0.18 -10.08 15.90
N ALA A 123 1.20 -10.77 16.44
CA ALA A 123 2.61 -10.35 16.38
C ALA A 123 3.07 -10.07 14.94
N CYS A 124 2.53 -10.78 13.94
CA CYS A 124 2.82 -10.54 12.52
C CYS A 124 2.48 -9.12 12.05
N MET A 125 1.57 -8.43 12.72
CA MET A 125 1.21 -7.04 12.45
C MET A 125 1.83 -6.08 13.47
N SER A 126 1.74 -6.40 14.76
CA SER A 126 2.20 -5.53 15.83
C SER A 126 3.72 -5.35 15.89
N ALA A 127 4.49 -6.31 15.37
CA ALA A 127 5.95 -6.21 15.25
C ALA A 127 6.41 -5.31 14.08
N ILE A 128 5.54 -4.99 13.12
CA ILE A 128 5.89 -4.09 12.02
C ILE A 128 5.75 -2.64 12.48
N SER A 129 6.87 -1.93 12.59
CA SER A 129 6.83 -0.53 12.99
C SER A 129 6.36 0.36 11.83
N PRO A 130 5.62 1.45 12.12
CA PRO A 130 5.30 2.45 11.10
C PRO A 130 6.55 3.06 10.44
N ASP A 131 7.66 3.15 11.15
CA ASP A 131 8.91 3.70 10.62
C ASP A 131 9.55 2.79 9.58
N THR A 132 9.46 1.47 9.75
CA THR A 132 9.88 0.49 8.75
C THR A 132 9.11 0.69 7.43
N ILE A 133 7.79 0.86 7.53
CA ILE A 133 6.95 1.11 6.35
C ILE A 133 7.33 2.43 5.68
N ILE A 134 7.51 3.50 6.45
CA ILE A 134 7.88 4.83 5.92
C ILE A 134 9.25 4.80 5.25
N ALA A 135 10.24 4.13 5.85
CA ALA A 135 11.55 3.95 5.23
C ALA A 135 11.45 3.25 3.87
N ARG A 136 10.61 2.22 3.77
CA ARG A 136 10.37 1.52 2.51
C ARG A 136 9.66 2.40 1.48
N ILE A 137 8.66 3.17 1.88
CA ILE A 137 7.97 4.14 1.00
C ILE A 137 8.99 5.11 0.40
N ARG A 138 9.85 5.71 1.19
CA ARG A 138 10.88 6.66 0.72
C ARG A 138 11.83 6.02 -0.28
N SER A 139 12.30 4.81 -0.01
CA SER A 139 13.15 4.05 -0.93
C SER A 139 12.48 3.82 -2.28
N VAL A 140 11.22 3.44 -2.28
CA VAL A 140 10.45 3.13 -3.50
C VAL A 140 10.13 4.38 -4.31
N SER A 141 9.67 5.46 -3.65
CA SER A 141 9.33 6.72 -4.31
C SER A 141 10.56 7.39 -4.94
N GLY A 142 11.72 7.36 -4.27
CA GLY A 142 12.97 7.88 -4.81
C GLY A 142 13.45 7.16 -6.07
N GLN A 143 13.23 5.86 -6.17
CA GLN A 143 13.58 5.08 -7.37
C GLN A 143 12.71 5.43 -8.59
N LYS A 144 11.45 5.83 -8.39
CA LYS A 144 10.57 6.24 -9.48
C LYS A 144 10.99 7.59 -10.06
N GLN A 145 11.40 8.54 -9.23
CA GLN A 145 11.90 9.84 -9.66
C GLN A 145 13.15 9.69 -10.53
N ASN A 146 14.15 8.94 -10.11
CA ASN A 146 15.38 8.70 -10.89
C ASN A 146 15.09 8.05 -12.26
N LYS A 147 14.09 7.14 -12.36
CA LYS A 147 13.71 6.54 -13.66
C LYS A 147 12.94 7.48 -14.57
N ALA A 148 12.28 8.51 -14.05
CA ALA A 148 11.60 9.51 -14.85
C ALA A 148 12.59 10.51 -15.47
N ASP A 149 13.66 10.85 -14.75
CA ASP A 149 14.72 11.77 -15.18
C ASP A 149 15.67 11.13 -16.24
N ASP A 150 15.82 9.80 -16.21
CA ASP A 150 16.64 9.04 -17.18
C ASP A 150 15.94 8.74 -18.51
N LYS A 151 14.71 9.17 -18.72
CA LYS A 151 14.01 8.93 -19.99
C LYS A 151 14.51 9.93 -21.03
N PRO A 152 15.23 9.50 -22.09
CA PRO A 152 15.71 10.42 -23.13
C PRO A 152 14.55 11.15 -23.75
N LEU A 153 14.67 12.46 -23.84
CA LEU A 153 13.77 13.33 -24.62
C LEU A 153 13.71 12.75 -26.04
N GLY A 154 12.56 12.15 -26.36
CA GLY A 154 12.34 11.50 -27.65
C GLY A 154 12.68 12.44 -28.79
N THR A 155 13.66 12.07 -29.58
CA THR A 155 13.85 12.60 -30.94
C THR A 155 12.58 12.33 -31.73
N LYS A 156 11.98 13.40 -32.20
CA LYS A 156 10.84 13.40 -33.14
C LYS A 156 11.21 12.71 -34.45
#